data_f6f4012590a47723ead64e35a3550f99
#
_entry.id   f6f4012590a47723ead64e35a3550f99
#
_cell.length_a   1.000
_cell.length_b   1.000
_cell.length_c   1.000
_cell.angle_alpha   90.00
_cell.angle_beta   90.00
_cell.angle_gamma   90.00
#
_symmetry.space_group_name_H-M   'P 1'
#
loop_
_entity.id
_entity.type
_entity.pdbx_description
1 polymer ?
#
loop_
_entity_poly.entity_id
_entity_poly.type
_entity_poly.pdbx_seq_one_letter_code
_entity_poly.pdbx_strand_id
1 'polypeptide(L)'
;VVHERGRSLIVPVAEVRRLSAAGNYVEVHASAARPYLVRATLSRLAQRLDPAEFLRVHRSHLVRAGFIAEVAPWAHGDVRLTLRDGSALMLSRRYRGLLPEGWLQCQAER
;
A
#
# COMPACT_ATOMS: atom_id res chain seq x y z
N VAL A 1 4.51 11.41 -11.49
CA VAL A 1 5.59 11.45 -12.48
C VAL A 1 6.86 10.91 -11.85
N VAL A 2 7.50 9.99 -12.53
CA VAL A 2 8.74 9.38 -12.09
C VAL A 2 9.85 9.76 -13.07
N HIS A 3 10.98 10.23 -12.54
CA HIS A 3 12.13 10.60 -13.35
C HIS A 3 13.12 9.45 -13.39
N GLU A 4 13.43 8.98 -14.57
CA GLU A 4 14.37 7.88 -14.77
C GLU A 4 15.24 8.14 -16.00
N ARG A 5 16.56 8.10 -15.82
CA ARG A 5 17.54 8.29 -16.89
C ARG A 5 17.26 9.51 -17.77
N GLY A 6 16.97 10.65 -17.15
CA GLY A 6 16.66 11.86 -17.86
C GLY A 6 15.28 11.91 -18.51
N ARG A 7 14.46 10.88 -18.30
CA ARG A 7 13.07 10.84 -18.78
C ARG A 7 12.11 10.95 -17.62
N SER A 8 10.94 11.49 -17.88
CA SER A 8 9.85 11.49 -16.92
C SER A 8 8.85 10.43 -17.34
N LEU A 9 8.58 9.48 -16.44
CA LEU A 9 7.58 8.47 -16.67
C LEU A 9 6.29 8.89 -15.97
N ILE A 10 5.17 8.71 -16.64
CA ILE A 10 3.86 9.01 -16.08
C ILE A 10 3.21 7.69 -15.66
N VAL A 11 2.97 7.56 -14.37
CA VAL A 11 2.33 6.37 -13.81
C VAL A 11 0.95 6.77 -13.34
N PRO A 12 -0.12 6.27 -13.98
CA PRO A 12 -1.48 6.56 -13.53
C PRO A 12 -1.70 6.06 -12.11
N VAL A 13 -2.31 6.89 -11.27
CA VAL A 13 -2.61 6.51 -9.88
C VAL A 13 -3.47 5.24 -9.85
N ALA A 14 -4.36 5.07 -10.83
CA ALA A 14 -5.21 3.89 -10.91
C ALA A 14 -4.44 2.58 -11.01
N GLU A 15 -3.19 2.62 -11.48
CA GLU A 15 -2.35 1.44 -11.60
C GLU A 15 -1.51 1.16 -10.35
N VAL A 16 -1.43 2.11 -9.44
CA VAL A 16 -0.60 1.97 -8.23
C VAL A 16 -1.28 1.01 -7.27
N ARG A 17 -0.56 -0.01 -6.86
CA ARG A 17 -1.04 -1.05 -5.95
C ARG A 17 -0.58 -0.82 -4.52
N ARG A 18 0.69 -0.47 -4.33
CA ARG A 18 1.24 -0.16 -3.02
C ARG A 18 2.49 0.69 -3.15
N LEU A 19 2.86 1.33 -2.04
CA LEU A 19 4.06 2.14 -1.95
C LEU A 19 4.82 1.72 -0.69
N SER A 20 6.14 1.65 -0.80
CA SER A 20 6.99 1.26 0.31
C SER A 20 8.13 2.26 0.48
N ALA A 21 8.38 2.69 1.71
CA ALA A 21 9.50 3.55 2.00
C ALA A 21 10.81 2.79 1.88
N ALA A 22 11.79 3.39 1.21
CA ALA A 22 13.10 2.80 1.00
C ALA A 22 14.16 3.91 1.12
N GLY A 23 14.58 4.21 2.34
CA GLY A 23 15.50 5.31 2.60
C GLY A 23 14.90 6.65 2.22
N ASN A 24 15.59 7.39 1.35
CA ASN A 24 15.12 8.68 0.85
C ASN A 24 14.17 8.57 -0.34
N TYR A 25 13.81 7.34 -0.69
CA TYR A 25 12.95 7.05 -1.84
C TYR A 25 11.71 6.30 -1.40
N VAL A 26 10.71 6.33 -2.27
CA VAL A 26 9.53 5.48 -2.14
C VAL A 26 9.48 4.59 -3.37
N GLU A 27 9.34 3.29 -3.13
CA GLU A 27 9.07 2.33 -4.20
C GLU A 27 7.59 2.35 -4.51
N VAL A 28 7.27 2.69 -5.76
CA VAL A 28 5.88 2.68 -6.24
C VAL A 28 5.67 1.40 -7.04
N HIS A 29 4.86 0.50 -6.49
CA HIS A 29 4.52 -0.77 -7.12
C HIS A 29 3.22 -0.61 -7.88
N ALA A 30 3.32 -0.62 -9.21
CA ALA A 30 2.14 -0.50 -10.06
C ALA A 30 1.73 -1.87 -10.60
N SER A 31 2.01 -2.19 -11.84
CA SER A 31 1.71 -3.51 -12.37
C SER A 31 2.83 -4.51 -12.02
N ALA A 32 2.86 -5.68 -12.65
CA ALA A 32 3.85 -6.72 -12.37
C ALA A 32 5.31 -6.33 -12.70
N ALA A 33 5.55 -5.15 -13.26
CA ALA A 33 6.87 -4.66 -13.56
C ALA A 33 7.62 -4.27 -12.29
N ARG A 34 8.91 -3.98 -12.46
CA ARG A 34 9.74 -3.51 -11.35
C ARG A 34 9.15 -2.23 -10.75
N PRO A 35 9.32 -2.02 -9.44
CA PRO A 35 8.84 -0.79 -8.82
C PRO A 35 9.59 0.43 -9.36
N TYR A 36 8.89 1.57 -9.37
CA TYR A 36 9.51 2.86 -9.68
C TYR A 36 10.02 3.48 -8.38
N LEU A 37 11.16 4.17 -8.46
CA LEU A 37 11.70 4.90 -7.31
C LEU A 37 11.37 6.37 -7.44
N VAL A 38 10.74 6.92 -6.41
CA VAL A 38 10.39 8.33 -6.34
C VAL A 38 11.10 8.93 -5.12
N ARG A 39 11.83 10.02 -5.32
CA ARG A 39 12.47 10.70 -4.20
C ARG A 39 11.43 11.56 -3.48
N ALA A 40 10.87 11.01 -2.42
CA ALA A 40 9.84 11.64 -1.62
C ALA A 40 9.70 10.87 -0.31
N THR A 41 8.95 11.43 0.64
CA THR A 41 8.54 10.70 1.81
C THR A 41 7.21 10.01 1.56
N LEU A 42 6.99 8.89 2.22
CA LEU A 42 5.72 8.18 2.10
C LEU A 42 4.55 9.03 2.59
N SER A 43 4.75 9.79 3.66
CA SER A 43 3.72 10.67 4.20
C SER A 43 3.31 11.75 3.19
N ARG A 44 4.29 12.27 2.46
CA ARG A 44 4.02 13.30 1.46
C ARG A 44 3.23 12.75 0.27
N LEU A 45 3.57 11.54 -0.17
CA LEU A 45 2.82 10.89 -1.23
C LEU A 45 1.42 10.50 -0.76
N ALA A 46 1.29 10.06 0.48
CA ALA A 46 -0.02 9.71 1.05
C ALA A 46 -1.00 10.88 1.02
N GLN A 47 -0.51 12.11 1.20
CA GLN A 47 -1.36 13.30 1.14
C GLN A 47 -1.94 13.56 -0.25
N ARG A 48 -1.34 13.01 -1.29
CA ARG A 48 -1.79 13.17 -2.67
C ARG A 48 -2.72 12.06 -3.13
N LEU A 49 -2.91 11.04 -2.29
CA LEU A 49 -3.71 9.87 -2.64
C LEU A 49 -5.02 9.91 -1.88
N ASP A 50 -6.07 9.36 -2.49
CA ASP A 50 -7.38 9.31 -1.88
C ASP A 50 -7.37 8.37 -0.66
N PRO A 51 -7.65 8.88 0.55
CA PRO A 51 -7.66 8.05 1.75
C PRO A 51 -8.75 6.99 1.75
N ALA A 52 -9.78 7.13 0.90
CA ALA A 52 -10.79 6.09 0.74
C ALA A 52 -10.28 4.91 -0.09
N GLU A 53 -9.21 5.09 -0.86
CA GLU A 53 -8.66 4.05 -1.71
C GLU A 53 -7.33 3.49 -1.20
N PHE A 54 -6.57 4.27 -0.43
CA PHE A 54 -5.25 3.87 0.07
C PHE A 54 -5.21 3.86 1.56
N LEU A 55 -4.63 2.80 2.12
CA LEU A 55 -4.47 2.61 3.55
C LEU A 55 -3.01 2.73 3.96
N ARG A 56 -2.76 3.51 5.00
CA ARG A 56 -1.48 3.44 5.69
C ARG A 56 -1.53 2.23 6.63
N VAL A 57 -0.78 1.20 6.31
CA VAL A 57 -0.80 -0.06 7.07
C VAL A 57 0.40 -0.22 7.98
N HIS A 58 1.42 0.56 7.71
CA HIS A 58 2.66 0.56 8.47
C HIS A 58 3.34 1.89 8.22
N ARG A 59 4.27 2.29 9.09
CA ARG A 59 5.01 3.53 8.85
C ARG A 59 5.74 3.53 7.50
N SER A 60 6.06 2.33 7.00
CA SER A 60 6.80 2.16 5.76
C SER A 60 5.96 1.65 4.59
N HIS A 61 4.66 1.45 4.77
CA HIS A 61 3.81 0.86 3.73
C HIS A 61 2.48 1.56 3.60
N LEU A 62 2.12 1.84 2.37
CA LEU A 62 0.81 2.35 1.97
C LEU A 62 0.28 1.41 0.89
N VAL A 63 -0.95 0.95 1.02
CA VAL A 63 -1.50 -0.06 0.11
C VAL A 63 -2.87 0.36 -0.40
N ARG A 64 -3.15 0.09 -1.66
CA ARG A 64 -4.49 0.25 -2.21
C ARG A 64 -5.41 -0.78 -1.57
N ALA A 65 -6.49 -0.31 -0.94
CA ALA A 65 -7.41 -1.18 -0.23
C ALA A 65 -7.98 -2.26 -1.14
N GLY A 66 -8.33 -1.93 -2.37
CA GLY A 66 -8.85 -2.90 -3.33
C GLY A 66 -7.85 -3.98 -3.74
N PHE A 67 -6.57 -3.79 -3.43
CA PHE A 67 -5.54 -4.78 -3.72
C PHE A 67 -5.33 -5.77 -2.56
N ILE A 68 -6.00 -5.54 -1.43
CA ILE A 68 -5.98 -6.46 -0.31
C ILE A 68 -6.97 -7.60 -0.59
N ALA A 69 -6.48 -8.83 -0.57
CA ALA A 69 -7.32 -10.00 -0.81
C ALA A 69 -7.81 -10.61 0.50
N GLU A 70 -7.00 -10.55 1.55
CA GLU A 70 -7.30 -11.27 2.78
C GLU A 70 -6.71 -10.54 3.98
N VAL A 71 -7.42 -10.58 5.09
CA VAL A 71 -7.02 -10.02 6.37
C VAL A 71 -7.12 -11.11 7.42
N ALA A 72 -6.04 -11.38 8.12
CA ALA A 72 -6.01 -12.45 9.12
C ALA A 72 -5.34 -11.98 10.41
N PRO A 73 -5.83 -12.39 11.57
CA PRO A 73 -5.15 -12.09 12.83
C PRO A 73 -3.75 -12.67 12.85
N TRP A 74 -2.84 -11.97 13.50
CA TRP A 74 -1.47 -12.40 13.68
C TRP A 74 -1.08 -12.24 15.15
N ALA A 75 0.19 -12.43 15.47
CA ALA A 75 0.66 -12.34 16.86
C ALA A 75 0.57 -10.92 17.41
N HIS A 76 0.35 -10.81 18.73
CA HIS A 76 0.43 -9.54 19.48
C HIS A 76 -0.53 -8.45 19.01
N GLY A 77 -1.67 -8.84 18.47
CA GLY A 77 -2.69 -7.88 18.01
C GLY A 77 -2.41 -7.30 16.63
N ASP A 78 -1.35 -7.71 15.98
CA ASP A 78 -1.09 -7.35 14.60
C ASP A 78 -2.01 -8.12 13.66
N VAL A 79 -2.11 -7.65 12.43
CA VAL A 79 -2.97 -8.26 11.41
C VAL A 79 -2.12 -8.48 10.18
N ARG A 80 -2.25 -9.67 9.59
CA ARG A 80 -1.58 -9.98 8.33
C ARG A 80 -2.51 -9.68 7.17
N LEU A 81 -2.00 -8.88 6.24
CA LEU A 81 -2.71 -8.58 5.00
C LEU A 81 -2.07 -9.40 3.89
N THR A 82 -2.89 -10.17 3.18
CA THR A 82 -2.44 -10.87 1.97
C THR A 82 -2.96 -10.10 0.77
N LEU A 83 -2.05 -9.71 -0.09
CA LEU A 83 -2.38 -8.92 -1.28
C LEU A 83 -2.75 -9.86 -2.44
N ARG A 84 -3.36 -9.29 -3.46
CA ARG A 84 -3.86 -10.10 -4.58
C ARG A 84 -2.75 -10.73 -5.42
N ASP A 85 -1.52 -10.25 -5.29
CA ASP A 85 -0.37 -10.86 -5.95
C ASP A 85 0.28 -11.97 -5.11
N GLY A 86 -0.29 -12.28 -3.95
CA GLY A 86 0.24 -13.30 -3.04
C GLY A 86 1.23 -12.78 -2.01
N SER A 87 1.68 -11.54 -2.14
CA SER A 87 2.59 -10.96 -1.15
C SER A 87 1.82 -10.65 0.14
N ALA A 88 2.54 -10.51 1.24
CA ALA A 88 1.94 -10.24 2.54
C ALA A 88 2.58 -9.04 3.21
N LEU A 89 1.77 -8.26 3.90
CA LEU A 89 2.21 -7.13 4.70
C LEU A 89 1.58 -7.25 6.09
N MET A 90 2.26 -6.67 7.07
CA MET A 90 1.71 -6.60 8.43
C MET A 90 1.08 -5.24 8.65
N LEU A 91 -0.18 -5.24 9.04
CA LEU A 91 -0.85 -4.05 9.53
C LEU A 91 -0.51 -3.93 11.01
N SER A 92 0.29 -2.94 11.36
CA SER A 92 0.67 -2.75 12.75
C SER A 92 -0.51 -2.24 13.56
N ARG A 93 -0.50 -2.52 14.88
CA ARG A 93 -1.56 -2.07 15.77
C ARG A 93 -1.81 -0.57 15.69
N ARG A 94 -0.76 0.19 15.48
CA ARG A 94 -0.84 1.66 15.38
C ARG A 94 -1.76 2.13 14.27
N TYR A 95 -1.86 1.36 13.18
CA TYR A 95 -2.65 1.75 12.01
C TYR A 95 -3.95 0.95 11.86
N ARG A 96 -4.26 0.09 12.83
CA ARG A 96 -5.35 -0.87 12.75
C ARG A 96 -6.73 -0.23 12.61
N GLY A 97 -6.92 0.95 13.18
CA GLY A 97 -8.20 1.65 13.12
C GLY A 97 -8.44 2.48 11.87
N LEU A 98 -7.55 2.43 10.89
CA LEU A 98 -7.59 3.30 9.73
C LEU A 98 -8.23 2.65 8.50
N LEU A 99 -8.97 1.55 8.66
CA LEU A 99 -9.68 0.94 7.54
C LEU A 99 -10.76 1.90 7.04
N PRO A 100 -10.85 2.16 5.73
CA PRO A 100 -11.84 3.06 5.18
C PRO A 100 -13.26 2.55 5.44
N GLU A 101 -14.20 3.47 5.62
CA GLU A 101 -15.61 3.10 5.67
C GLU A 101 -16.05 2.55 4.32
N GLY A 102 -17.03 1.69 4.36
CA GLY A 102 -17.59 1.10 3.15
C GLY A 102 -16.89 -0.19 2.71
N TRP A 103 -15.87 -0.61 3.41
CA TRP A 103 -15.21 -1.87 3.12
C TRP A 103 -15.84 -2.98 3.94
N LEU A 104 -16.29 -4.01 3.25
CA LEU A 104 -16.93 -5.15 3.89
C LEU A 104 -15.91 -6.23 4.15
N GLN A 105 -15.76 -6.61 5.41
CA GLN A 105 -14.93 -7.73 5.81
C GLN A 105 -15.83 -8.91 6.13
N CYS A 106 -15.69 -9.97 5.36
CA CYS A 106 -16.43 -11.21 5.57
C CYS A 106 -15.51 -12.26 6.15
N GLN A 107 -15.96 -12.96 7.19
CA GLN A 107 -15.22 -14.10 7.69
C GLN A 107 -15.45 -15.31 6.81
N ALA A 108 -14.37 -15.95 6.40
CA ALA A 108 -14.47 -17.20 5.67
C ALA A 108 -14.75 -18.32 6.66
N GLU A 109 -15.82 -19.06 6.43
CA GLU A 109 -16.14 -20.23 7.20
C GLU A 109 -15.62 -21.47 6.51
N ARG A 110 -15.25 -22.44 7.31
CA ARG A 110 -14.73 -23.71 6.81
C ARG A 110 -15.67 -24.85 7.13
#